data_50bf7d150f2090b2db868c5f1aaeab13
#
_entry.id   50bf7d150f2090b2db868c5f1aaeab13
#
_cell.length_a   1.000
_cell.length_b   1.000
_cell.length_c   1.000
_cell.angle_alpha   90.00
_cell.angle_beta   90.00
_cell.angle_gamma   90.00
#
_symmetry.space_group_name_H-M   'P 1'
#
loop_
_entity.id
_entity.type
_entity.pdbx_description
1 polymer ?
#
loop_
_entity_poly.entity_id
_entity_poly.type
_entity_poly.pdbx_seq_one_letter_code
_entity_poly.pdbx_strand_id
1 'polypeptide(L)'
;MIGVFCLRSTIALASSFFFLSVVILIQRKTFPAPGTHYLWVAAGGACNPGMFFIFFLIGISKIGVSRAAPIKGTSPLLAALLAILILAERPSWVHLVGVFLVVCGIGVITSGGTGERFRRRNVLWPIAGAVVSAFAAVFWRAGLPAFPDSIAGSAVGVLTALIVVAAYTVFAARGEFLEGVRTAWKPFLLCGLVAASGY
;
A
#
# COMPACT_ATOMS: atom_id res chain seq x y z
N MET A 1 2.56 20.53 -0.27
CA MET A 1 2.91 19.46 -1.25
C MET A 1 2.49 18.05 -0.81
N ILE A 2 2.77 17.61 0.43
CA ILE A 2 2.35 16.29 0.96
C ILE A 2 0.82 16.16 1.00
N GLY A 3 0.10 17.21 1.41
CA GLY A 3 -1.36 17.22 1.47
C GLY A 3 -2.04 16.98 0.13
N VAL A 4 -1.52 17.57 -0.95
CA VAL A 4 -2.05 17.36 -2.32
C VAL A 4 -1.85 15.91 -2.76
N PHE A 5 -0.71 15.28 -2.45
CA PHE A 5 -0.48 13.86 -2.75
C PHE A 5 -1.38 12.94 -1.93
N CYS A 6 -1.59 13.23 -0.65
CA CYS A 6 -2.51 12.44 0.19
C CYS A 6 -3.95 12.56 -0.30
N LEU A 7 -4.40 13.76 -0.69
CA LEU A 7 -5.72 13.96 -1.27
C LEU A 7 -5.90 13.18 -2.57
N ARG A 8 -4.88 13.20 -3.42
CA ARG A 8 -4.88 12.42 -4.65
C ARG A 8 -5.00 10.92 -4.37
N SER A 9 -4.29 10.43 -3.36
CA SER A 9 -4.37 9.02 -2.95
C SER A 9 -5.75 8.66 -2.38
N THR A 10 -6.42 9.58 -1.65
CA THR A 10 -7.80 9.35 -1.19
C THR A 10 -8.78 9.26 -2.34
N ILE A 11 -8.68 10.10 -3.36
CA ILE A 11 -9.54 10.03 -4.54
C ILE A 11 -9.33 8.73 -5.31
N ALA A 12 -8.08 8.30 -5.49
CA ALA A 12 -7.75 7.03 -6.15
C ALA A 12 -8.30 5.82 -5.38
N LEU A 13 -8.18 5.80 -4.05
CA LEU A 13 -8.75 4.75 -3.21
C LEU A 13 -10.29 4.78 -3.22
N ALA A 14 -10.90 5.96 -3.19
CA ALA A 14 -12.36 6.10 -3.27
C ALA A 14 -12.90 5.57 -4.63
N SER A 15 -12.22 5.89 -5.74
CA SER A 15 -12.62 5.37 -7.06
C SER A 15 -12.41 3.86 -7.17
N SER A 16 -11.32 3.31 -6.61
CA SER A 16 -11.10 1.86 -6.55
C SER A 16 -12.16 1.16 -5.72
N PHE A 17 -12.52 1.74 -4.56
CA PHE A 17 -13.59 1.20 -3.72
C PHE A 17 -14.95 1.24 -4.44
N PHE A 18 -15.28 2.34 -5.10
CA PHE A 18 -16.51 2.46 -5.89
C PHE A 18 -16.57 1.40 -6.98
N PHE A 19 -15.49 1.23 -7.76
CA PHE A 19 -15.43 0.23 -8.83
C PHE A 19 -15.55 -1.20 -8.29
N LEU A 20 -14.84 -1.55 -7.22
CA LEU A 20 -14.96 -2.86 -6.57
C LEU A 20 -16.38 -3.11 -6.07
N SER A 21 -17.04 -2.09 -5.51
CA SER A 21 -18.42 -2.19 -5.07
C SER A 21 -19.37 -2.47 -6.23
N VAL A 22 -19.17 -1.82 -7.37
CA VAL A 22 -19.96 -2.07 -8.59
C VAL A 22 -19.74 -3.49 -9.11
N VAL A 23 -18.50 -3.97 -9.15
CA VAL A 23 -18.18 -5.35 -9.56
C VAL A 23 -18.84 -6.37 -8.63
N ILE A 24 -18.79 -6.15 -7.31
CA ILE A 24 -19.44 -7.01 -6.32
C ILE A 24 -20.95 -7.07 -6.55
N LEU A 25 -21.60 -5.93 -6.82
CA LEU A 25 -23.01 -5.85 -7.07
C LEU A 25 -23.42 -6.58 -8.37
N ILE A 26 -22.66 -6.36 -9.45
CA ILE A 26 -22.93 -6.99 -10.76
C ILE A 26 -22.73 -8.50 -10.68
N GLN A 27 -21.65 -8.96 -10.07
CA GLN A 27 -21.31 -10.38 -9.97
C GLN A 27 -22.00 -11.10 -8.79
N ARG A 28 -22.81 -10.38 -8.02
CA ARG A 28 -23.50 -10.92 -6.83
C ARG A 28 -22.56 -11.70 -5.90
N LYS A 29 -21.36 -11.15 -5.66
CA LYS A 29 -20.36 -11.77 -4.81
C LYS A 29 -20.85 -11.85 -3.38
N THR A 30 -20.62 -13.00 -2.73
CA THR A 30 -21.03 -13.25 -1.36
C THR A 30 -19.91 -12.91 -0.38
N PHE A 31 -20.27 -12.32 0.73
CA PHE A 31 -19.36 -12.11 1.85
C PHE A 31 -19.46 -13.30 2.82
N PRO A 32 -18.35 -13.77 3.38
CA PRO A 32 -18.38 -14.81 4.40
C PRO A 32 -19.07 -14.31 5.67
N ALA A 33 -19.49 -15.24 6.54
CA ALA A 33 -20.05 -14.89 7.84
C ALA A 33 -19.08 -13.99 8.63
N PRO A 34 -19.57 -13.06 9.47
CA PRO A 34 -18.70 -12.21 10.29
C PRO A 34 -17.75 -13.04 11.16
N GLY A 35 -16.46 -12.73 11.08
CA GLY A 35 -15.41 -13.45 11.79
C GLY A 35 -14.10 -12.68 11.88
N THR A 36 -13.12 -13.27 12.54
CA THR A 36 -11.80 -12.67 12.76
C THR A 36 -11.04 -12.35 11.46
N HIS A 37 -11.35 -13.05 10.37
CA HIS A 37 -10.76 -12.82 9.05
C HIS A 37 -10.99 -11.39 8.53
N TYR A 38 -12.14 -10.76 8.87
CA TYR A 38 -12.37 -9.34 8.53
C TYR A 38 -11.37 -8.41 9.22
N LEU A 39 -10.98 -8.70 10.46
CA LEU A 39 -9.99 -7.92 11.18
C LEU A 39 -8.60 -8.02 10.52
N TRP A 40 -8.24 -9.23 10.08
CA TRP A 40 -6.97 -9.44 9.37
C TRP A 40 -6.92 -8.67 8.05
N VAL A 41 -7.96 -8.76 7.23
CA VAL A 41 -8.05 -8.05 5.96
C VAL A 41 -8.13 -6.54 6.18
N ALA A 42 -8.88 -6.07 7.16
CA ALA A 42 -8.95 -4.67 7.54
C ALA A 42 -7.58 -4.13 7.99
N ALA A 43 -6.87 -4.87 8.86
CA ALA A 43 -5.52 -4.52 9.27
C ALA A 43 -4.55 -4.51 8.08
N GLY A 44 -4.65 -5.50 7.18
CA GLY A 44 -3.89 -5.55 5.93
C GLY A 44 -4.08 -4.30 5.08
N GLY A 45 -5.32 -3.89 4.83
CA GLY A 45 -5.65 -2.69 4.07
C GLY A 45 -5.24 -1.40 4.78
N ALA A 46 -5.43 -1.30 6.10
CA ALA A 46 -4.97 -0.17 6.89
C ALA A 46 -3.45 0.00 6.81
N CYS A 47 -2.69 -1.11 6.86
CA CYS A 47 -1.24 -1.09 6.71
C CYS A 47 -0.83 -0.76 5.26
N ASN A 48 -1.35 -1.50 4.28
CA ASN A 48 -1.05 -1.30 2.85
C ASN A 48 -2.33 -1.50 2.02
N PRO A 49 -2.83 -0.47 1.31
CA PRO A 49 -2.15 0.78 0.98
C PRO A 49 -2.24 1.93 2.02
N GLY A 50 -3.02 1.82 3.09
CA GLY A 50 -3.27 2.92 4.01
C GLY A 50 -2.01 3.62 4.57
N MET A 51 -1.45 3.11 5.67
CA MET A 51 -0.28 3.74 6.34
C MET A 51 0.98 3.75 5.46
N PHE A 52 1.17 2.71 4.64
CA PHE A 52 2.31 2.64 3.73
C PHE A 52 2.40 3.88 2.83
N PHE A 53 1.30 4.31 2.21
CA PHE A 53 1.31 5.50 1.35
C PHE A 53 1.75 6.75 2.09
N ILE A 54 1.32 6.93 3.33
CA ILE A 54 1.68 8.09 4.14
C ILE A 54 3.20 8.12 4.36
N PHE A 55 3.77 7.03 4.85
CA PHE A 55 5.21 6.94 5.12
C PHE A 55 6.05 7.07 3.85
N PHE A 56 5.60 6.47 2.76
CA PHE A 56 6.30 6.51 1.49
C PHE A 56 6.29 7.92 0.88
N LEU A 57 5.17 8.63 0.93
CA LEU A 57 5.07 10.01 0.45
C LEU A 57 5.93 10.98 1.28
N ILE A 58 5.95 10.81 2.61
CA ILE A 58 6.86 11.57 3.47
C ILE A 58 8.32 11.24 3.13
N GLY A 59 8.63 9.98 2.88
CA GLY A 59 9.95 9.54 2.43
C GLY A 59 10.37 10.24 1.14
N ILE A 60 9.52 10.18 0.11
CA ILE A 60 9.78 10.84 -1.19
C ILE A 60 10.02 12.33 -1.02
N SER A 61 9.23 13.02 -0.20
CA SER A 61 9.37 14.46 0.01
C SER A 61 10.68 14.85 0.70
N LYS A 62 11.29 13.94 1.46
CA LYS A 62 12.49 14.20 2.26
C LYS A 62 13.79 13.70 1.64
N ILE A 63 13.76 12.63 0.87
CA ILE A 63 14.96 11.99 0.29
C ILE A 63 14.88 11.77 -1.22
N GLY A 64 13.78 12.16 -1.86
CA GLY A 64 13.53 11.98 -3.28
C GLY A 64 13.06 10.56 -3.65
N VAL A 65 12.44 10.45 -4.84
CA VAL A 65 11.88 9.19 -5.37
C VAL A 65 12.99 8.15 -5.60
N SER A 66 14.12 8.59 -6.18
CA SER A 66 15.24 7.70 -6.57
C SER A 66 15.80 6.89 -5.40
N ARG A 67 15.66 7.40 -4.17
CA ARG A 67 16.12 6.72 -2.95
C ARG A 67 14.99 6.03 -2.20
N ALA A 68 13.80 6.64 -2.18
CA ALA A 68 12.66 6.08 -1.47
C ALA A 68 12.12 4.80 -2.13
N ALA A 69 12.08 4.75 -3.47
CA ALA A 69 11.55 3.62 -4.21
C ALA A 69 12.32 2.31 -4.00
N PRO A 70 13.68 2.30 -4.02
CA PRO A 70 14.44 1.08 -3.72
C PRO A 70 14.28 0.59 -2.29
N ILE A 71 14.22 1.50 -1.32
CA ILE A 71 13.97 1.13 0.08
C ILE A 71 12.61 0.44 0.20
N LYS A 72 11.58 0.96 -0.47
CA LYS A 72 10.29 0.26 -0.59
C LYS A 72 10.43 -1.11 -1.22
N GLY A 73 11.26 -1.22 -2.26
CA GLY A 73 11.51 -2.48 -2.98
C GLY A 73 12.10 -3.59 -2.10
N THR A 74 12.59 -3.29 -0.91
CA THR A 74 13.00 -4.32 0.08
C THR A 74 11.83 -4.94 0.84
N SER A 75 10.61 -4.42 0.71
CA SER A 75 9.43 -4.94 1.43
C SER A 75 9.13 -6.42 1.16
N PRO A 76 9.34 -7.03 -0.03
CA PRO A 76 9.15 -8.45 -0.23
C PRO A 76 10.11 -9.31 0.59
N LEU A 77 11.36 -8.86 0.81
CA LEU A 77 12.32 -9.53 1.67
C LEU A 77 11.84 -9.55 3.11
N LEU A 78 11.39 -8.39 3.62
CA LEU A 78 10.84 -8.28 4.96
C LEU A 78 9.56 -9.11 5.12
N ALA A 79 8.69 -9.13 4.10
CA ALA A 79 7.49 -9.96 4.09
C ALA A 79 7.81 -11.46 4.14
N ALA A 80 8.82 -11.91 3.38
CA ALA A 80 9.27 -13.30 3.43
C ALA A 80 9.83 -13.67 4.82
N LEU A 81 10.63 -12.80 5.44
CA LEU A 81 11.12 -13.00 6.79
C LEU A 81 9.98 -13.08 7.82
N LEU A 82 9.01 -12.18 7.74
CA LEU A 82 7.86 -12.19 8.64
C LEU A 82 6.97 -13.43 8.42
N ALA A 83 6.80 -13.89 7.18
CA ALA A 83 6.05 -15.10 6.88
C ALA A 83 6.70 -16.34 7.50
N ILE A 84 8.03 -16.45 7.45
CA ILE A 84 8.77 -17.52 8.12
C ILE A 84 8.60 -17.45 9.64
N LEU A 85 8.73 -16.24 10.22
CA LEU A 85 8.73 -16.06 11.68
C LEU A 85 7.33 -16.17 12.31
N ILE A 86 6.30 -15.62 11.64
CA ILE A 86 4.95 -15.49 12.20
C ILE A 86 4.05 -16.64 11.74
N LEU A 87 4.09 -16.98 10.45
CA LEU A 87 3.26 -18.03 9.89
C LEU A 87 3.93 -19.41 9.90
N ALA A 88 5.21 -19.49 10.33
CA ALA A 88 6.04 -20.71 10.27
C ALA A 88 6.08 -21.32 8.86
N GLU A 89 5.92 -20.49 7.81
CA GLU A 89 6.00 -20.95 6.44
C GLU A 89 7.43 -21.33 6.07
N ARG A 90 7.55 -22.34 5.23
CA ARG A 90 8.84 -22.77 4.66
C ARG A 90 8.87 -22.39 3.17
N PRO A 91 9.29 -21.18 2.81
CA PRO A 91 9.37 -20.79 1.41
C PRO A 91 10.37 -21.68 0.68
N SER A 92 10.05 -22.03 -0.56
CA SER A 92 10.97 -22.76 -1.43
C SER A 92 12.24 -21.93 -1.66
N TRP A 93 13.38 -22.59 -1.81
CA TRP A 93 14.66 -21.97 -2.16
C TRP A 93 14.56 -21.09 -3.41
N VAL A 94 13.72 -21.48 -4.38
CA VAL A 94 13.46 -20.69 -5.59
C VAL A 94 12.86 -19.32 -5.25
N HIS A 95 11.91 -19.24 -4.29
CA HIS A 95 11.34 -18.00 -3.82
C HIS A 95 12.38 -17.10 -3.14
N LEU A 96 13.24 -17.68 -2.29
CA LEU A 96 14.29 -16.92 -1.59
C LEU A 96 15.31 -16.35 -2.58
N VAL A 97 15.74 -17.15 -3.57
CA VAL A 97 16.63 -16.68 -4.64
C VAL A 97 15.98 -15.58 -5.46
N GLY A 98 14.70 -15.71 -5.82
CA GLY A 98 13.95 -14.68 -6.53
C GLY A 98 13.87 -13.35 -5.76
N VAL A 99 13.55 -13.41 -4.47
CA VAL A 99 13.52 -12.23 -3.59
C VAL A 99 14.90 -11.58 -3.51
N PHE A 100 15.96 -12.38 -3.35
CA PHE A 100 17.35 -11.90 -3.30
C PHE A 100 17.74 -11.18 -4.60
N LEU A 101 17.44 -11.79 -5.76
CA LEU A 101 17.73 -11.20 -7.07
C LEU A 101 17.01 -9.85 -7.27
N VAL A 102 15.74 -9.74 -6.85
CA VAL A 102 14.99 -8.48 -6.91
C VAL A 102 15.67 -7.42 -6.06
N VAL A 103 16.05 -7.74 -4.82
CA VAL A 103 16.72 -6.78 -3.92
C VAL A 103 18.07 -6.34 -4.47
N CYS A 104 18.86 -7.28 -5.01
CA CYS A 104 20.12 -6.96 -5.67
C CYS A 104 19.92 -6.08 -6.89
N GLY A 105 18.94 -6.38 -7.76
CA GLY A 105 18.60 -5.58 -8.93
C GLY A 105 18.22 -4.14 -8.55
N ILE A 106 17.40 -3.97 -7.53
CA ILE A 106 17.03 -2.66 -6.99
C ILE A 106 18.27 -1.94 -6.45
N GLY A 107 19.16 -2.64 -5.74
CA GLY A 107 20.42 -2.10 -5.24
C GLY A 107 21.31 -1.55 -6.35
N VAL A 108 21.47 -2.29 -7.45
CA VAL A 108 22.24 -1.86 -8.62
C VAL A 108 21.64 -0.62 -9.28
N ILE A 109 20.32 -0.59 -9.50
CA ILE A 109 19.63 0.57 -10.10
C ILE A 109 19.83 1.83 -9.24
N THR A 110 19.93 1.68 -7.93
CA THR A 110 20.03 2.80 -6.99
C THR A 110 21.44 3.29 -6.74
N SER A 111 22.47 2.47 -7.03
CA SER A 111 23.86 2.85 -6.82
C SER A 111 24.31 4.05 -7.69
N GLY A 112 23.59 4.34 -8.78
CA GLY A 112 23.81 5.53 -9.63
C GLY A 112 23.25 6.84 -9.06
N GLY A 113 23.01 6.94 -7.76
CA GLY A 113 22.31 8.04 -7.10
C GLY A 113 22.97 9.41 -7.24
N THR A 114 22.13 10.41 -7.51
CA THR A 114 22.45 11.84 -7.50
C THR A 114 23.05 12.28 -6.17
N GLY A 115 24.15 13.01 -6.21
CA GLY A 115 24.95 13.46 -5.07
C GLY A 115 24.27 14.46 -4.10
N GLU A 116 22.94 14.53 -4.07
CA GLU A 116 22.21 15.39 -3.15
C GLU A 116 22.41 14.98 -1.68
N ARG A 117 22.81 15.95 -0.87
CA ARG A 117 22.94 15.78 0.57
C ARG A 117 21.56 15.64 1.22
N PHE A 118 21.30 14.50 1.84
CA PHE A 118 20.08 14.28 2.63
C PHE A 118 20.43 13.90 4.08
N ARG A 119 19.51 14.17 4.97
CA ARG A 119 19.67 13.82 6.38
C ARG A 119 19.40 12.31 6.56
N ARG A 120 20.39 11.53 7.00
CA ARG A 120 20.28 10.07 7.20
C ARG A 120 19.02 9.65 7.97
N ARG A 121 18.59 10.46 8.93
CA ARG A 121 17.36 10.23 9.71
C ARG A 121 16.10 10.18 8.83
N ASN A 122 16.08 10.84 7.69
CA ASN A 122 14.92 10.88 6.81
C ASN A 122 14.69 9.55 6.06
N VAL A 123 15.69 8.65 6.03
CA VAL A 123 15.58 7.30 5.48
C VAL A 123 14.65 6.42 6.32
N LEU A 124 14.44 6.75 7.58
CA LEU A 124 13.53 6.02 8.47
C LEU A 124 12.09 6.00 7.96
N TRP A 125 11.64 7.03 7.23
CA TRP A 125 10.28 7.09 6.72
C TRP A 125 9.97 6.00 5.68
N PRO A 126 10.73 5.85 4.58
CA PRO A 126 10.48 4.77 3.65
C PRO A 126 10.80 3.37 4.22
N ILE A 127 11.72 3.25 5.18
CA ILE A 127 11.94 2.00 5.93
C ILE A 127 10.70 1.63 6.73
N ALA A 128 10.12 2.56 7.49
CA ALA A 128 8.87 2.33 8.21
C ALA A 128 7.74 1.91 7.24
N GLY A 129 7.65 2.54 6.07
CA GLY A 129 6.73 2.14 5.02
C GLY A 129 6.97 0.70 4.54
N ALA A 130 8.22 0.31 4.31
CA ALA A 130 8.56 -1.05 3.87
C ALA A 130 8.19 -2.10 4.94
N VAL A 131 8.45 -1.80 6.22
CA VAL A 131 8.09 -2.67 7.35
C VAL A 131 6.58 -2.81 7.46
N VAL A 132 5.83 -1.71 7.43
CA VAL A 132 4.37 -1.73 7.49
C VAL A 132 3.78 -2.50 6.30
N SER A 133 4.35 -2.33 5.10
CA SER A 133 3.95 -3.10 3.92
C SER A 133 4.22 -4.60 4.06
N ALA A 134 5.30 -4.98 4.74
CA ALA A 134 5.62 -6.37 5.03
C ALA A 134 4.62 -7.00 6.01
N PHE A 135 4.24 -6.29 7.07
CA PHE A 135 3.15 -6.74 7.97
C PHE A 135 1.82 -6.87 7.24
N ALA A 136 1.51 -5.93 6.34
CA ALA A 136 0.30 -6.02 5.53
C ALA A 136 0.25 -7.33 4.74
N ALA A 137 1.35 -7.78 4.15
CA ALA A 137 1.41 -9.05 3.42
C ALA A 137 1.06 -10.24 4.30
N VAL A 138 1.50 -10.24 5.57
CA VAL A 138 1.14 -11.28 6.55
C VAL A 138 -0.36 -11.24 6.87
N PHE A 139 -0.91 -10.04 7.09
CA PHE A 139 -2.33 -9.87 7.39
C PHE A 139 -3.23 -10.28 6.23
N TRP A 140 -2.86 -9.93 4.99
CA TRP A 140 -3.56 -10.38 3.79
C TRP A 140 -3.54 -11.91 3.66
N ARG A 141 -2.38 -12.54 3.91
CA ARG A 141 -2.25 -14.01 3.88
C ARG A 141 -3.08 -14.70 4.94
N ALA A 142 -3.19 -14.11 6.13
CA ALA A 142 -3.98 -14.66 7.22
C ALA A 142 -5.50 -14.51 7.00
N GLY A 143 -5.94 -13.41 6.38
CA GLY A 143 -7.35 -13.07 6.27
C GLY A 143 -8.00 -13.49 4.95
N LEU A 144 -7.30 -13.35 3.83
CA LEU A 144 -7.88 -13.51 2.48
C LEU A 144 -8.37 -14.94 2.16
N PRO A 145 -7.73 -16.04 2.61
CA PRO A 145 -8.20 -17.39 2.33
C PRO A 145 -9.59 -17.71 2.87
N ALA A 146 -10.08 -16.96 3.87
CA ALA A 146 -11.43 -17.12 4.41
C ALA A 146 -12.52 -16.49 3.52
N PHE A 147 -12.13 -15.65 2.56
CA PHE A 147 -13.07 -15.07 1.61
C PHE A 147 -13.26 -16.00 0.41
N PRO A 148 -14.51 -16.34 0.04
CA PRO A 148 -14.76 -17.13 -1.17
C PRO A 148 -14.29 -16.44 -2.45
N ASP A 149 -14.27 -15.10 -2.41
CA ASP A 149 -13.78 -14.25 -3.50
C ASP A 149 -12.77 -13.22 -2.98
N SER A 150 -11.59 -13.21 -3.57
CA SER A 150 -10.53 -12.24 -3.26
C SER A 150 -10.97 -10.78 -3.48
N ILE A 151 -11.92 -10.55 -4.42
CA ILE A 151 -12.48 -9.22 -4.71
C ILE A 151 -13.23 -8.67 -3.47
N ALA A 152 -14.04 -9.50 -2.81
CA ALA A 152 -14.77 -9.10 -1.62
C ALA A 152 -13.80 -8.74 -0.47
N GLY A 153 -12.78 -9.55 -0.25
CA GLY A 153 -11.71 -9.24 0.71
C GLY A 153 -10.98 -7.95 0.37
N SER A 154 -10.60 -7.77 -0.89
CA SER A 154 -9.92 -6.55 -1.37
C SER A 154 -10.76 -5.29 -1.13
N ALA A 155 -12.09 -5.36 -1.32
CA ALA A 155 -12.97 -4.22 -1.07
C ALA A 155 -12.96 -3.80 0.41
N VAL A 156 -12.96 -4.76 1.34
CA VAL A 156 -12.82 -4.47 2.79
C VAL A 156 -11.48 -3.78 3.08
N GLY A 157 -10.38 -4.29 2.50
CA GLY A 157 -9.07 -3.70 2.70
C GLY A 157 -8.95 -2.29 2.09
N VAL A 158 -9.49 -2.06 0.90
CA VAL A 158 -9.50 -0.73 0.27
C VAL A 158 -10.35 0.25 1.06
N LEU A 159 -11.48 -0.19 1.63
CA LEU A 159 -12.31 0.65 2.51
C LEU A 159 -11.54 1.10 3.75
N THR A 160 -10.85 0.19 4.42
CA THR A 160 -10.04 0.54 5.61
C THR A 160 -8.87 1.44 5.25
N ALA A 161 -8.20 1.19 4.12
CA ALA A 161 -7.16 2.07 3.59
C ALA A 161 -7.68 3.48 3.31
N LEU A 162 -8.87 3.59 2.69
CA LEU A 162 -9.54 4.86 2.42
C LEU A 162 -9.80 5.63 3.72
N ILE A 163 -10.31 4.96 4.77
CA ILE A 163 -10.56 5.58 6.06
C ILE A 163 -9.26 6.13 6.66
N VAL A 164 -8.17 5.34 6.65
CA VAL A 164 -6.88 5.73 7.21
C VAL A 164 -6.29 6.94 6.46
N VAL A 165 -6.28 6.90 5.12
CA VAL A 165 -5.70 7.98 4.31
C VAL A 165 -6.59 9.22 4.36
N ALA A 166 -7.91 9.07 4.36
CA ALA A 166 -8.85 10.18 4.51
C ALA A 166 -8.71 10.87 5.87
N ALA A 167 -8.62 10.10 6.96
CA ALA A 167 -8.38 10.62 8.29
C ALA A 167 -7.07 11.43 8.33
N TYR A 168 -5.97 10.85 7.82
CA TYR A 168 -4.70 11.57 7.75
C TYR A 168 -4.80 12.85 6.93
N THR A 169 -5.49 12.83 5.78
CA THR A 169 -5.67 14.00 4.92
C THR A 169 -6.44 15.12 5.63
N VAL A 170 -7.53 14.78 6.33
CA VAL A 170 -8.32 15.74 7.09
C VAL A 170 -7.52 16.36 8.24
N PHE A 171 -6.70 15.55 8.96
CA PHE A 171 -5.91 16.07 10.09
C PHE A 171 -4.66 16.84 9.65
N ALA A 172 -3.97 16.39 8.60
CA ALA A 172 -2.67 16.94 8.20
C ALA A 172 -2.75 18.00 7.09
N ALA A 173 -3.82 18.04 6.30
CA ALA A 173 -3.90 18.83 5.06
C ALA A 173 -5.13 19.77 5.00
N ARG A 174 -5.66 20.18 6.14
CA ARG A 174 -6.89 21.02 6.21
C ARG A 174 -6.87 22.27 5.33
N GLY A 175 -5.71 22.88 5.06
CA GLY A 175 -5.61 24.11 4.27
C GLY A 175 -5.52 23.91 2.75
N GLU A 176 -5.05 22.74 2.28
CA GLU A 176 -4.83 22.46 0.84
C GLU A 176 -5.95 21.60 0.22
N PHE A 177 -6.96 21.24 1.01
CA PHE A 177 -7.98 20.27 0.63
C PHE A 177 -8.84 20.72 -0.56
N LEU A 178 -9.34 21.97 -0.54
CA LEU A 178 -10.28 22.47 -1.55
C LEU A 178 -9.64 22.74 -2.91
N GLU A 179 -8.41 23.22 -2.94
CA GLU A 179 -7.69 23.48 -4.20
C GLU A 179 -7.24 22.20 -4.91
N GLY A 180 -6.81 21.20 -4.15
CA GLY A 180 -6.36 19.92 -4.68
C GLY A 180 -7.47 19.11 -5.35
N VAL A 181 -8.70 19.10 -4.79
CA VAL A 181 -9.85 18.37 -5.36
C VAL A 181 -10.21 18.95 -6.73
N ARG A 182 -10.22 20.27 -6.87
CA ARG A 182 -10.67 20.95 -8.08
C ARG A 182 -9.78 20.72 -9.30
N THR A 183 -8.48 20.45 -9.08
CA THR A 183 -7.49 20.40 -10.16
C THR A 183 -7.13 18.98 -10.61
N ALA A 184 -7.35 17.98 -9.77
CA ALA A 184 -6.72 16.67 -9.98
C ALA A 184 -7.68 15.46 -9.98
N TRP A 185 -8.99 15.64 -9.93
CA TRP A 185 -9.94 14.52 -9.81
C TRP A 185 -9.97 13.57 -11.03
N LYS A 186 -9.90 14.12 -12.26
CA LYS A 186 -10.00 13.34 -13.49
C LYS A 186 -8.90 12.28 -13.67
N PRO A 187 -7.58 12.60 -13.60
CA PRO A 187 -6.54 11.60 -13.76
C PRO A 187 -6.54 10.55 -12.63
N PHE A 188 -7.05 10.91 -11.44
CA PHE A 188 -7.08 9.97 -10.31
C PHE A 188 -8.26 9.01 -10.34
N LEU A 189 -9.38 9.38 -10.95
CA LEU A 189 -10.44 8.44 -11.30
C LEU A 189 -9.92 7.36 -12.26
N LEU A 190 -9.16 7.74 -13.28
CA LEU A 190 -8.53 6.79 -14.21
C LEU A 190 -7.53 5.87 -13.49
N CYS A 191 -6.68 6.42 -12.63
CA CYS A 191 -5.76 5.60 -11.82
C CYS A 191 -6.50 4.61 -10.91
N GLY A 192 -7.62 5.02 -10.31
CA GLY A 192 -8.44 4.15 -9.48
C GLY A 192 -9.09 3.01 -10.28
N LEU A 193 -9.58 3.30 -11.49
CA LEU A 193 -10.12 2.29 -12.41
C LEU A 193 -9.05 1.27 -12.83
N VAL A 194 -7.87 1.74 -13.22
CA VAL A 194 -6.74 0.86 -13.59
C VAL A 194 -6.28 0.02 -12.39
N ALA A 195 -6.19 0.60 -11.21
CA ALA A 195 -5.83 -0.13 -10.00
C ALA A 195 -6.85 -1.22 -9.67
N ALA A 196 -8.15 -0.94 -9.83
CA ALA A 196 -9.21 -1.90 -9.57
C ALA A 196 -9.29 -3.02 -10.63
N SER A 197 -8.86 -2.77 -11.87
CA SER A 197 -8.79 -3.80 -12.91
C SER A 197 -7.65 -4.81 -12.72
N GLY A 198 -6.71 -4.54 -11.82
CA GLY A 198 -5.60 -5.43 -11.47
C GLY A 198 -5.93 -6.42 -10.33
N TYR A 199 -7.15 -6.38 -9.77
CA TYR A 199 -7.67 -7.33 -8.80
C TYR A 199 -8.62 -8.33 -9.46
#